data_a55b9524b265fc6d7d66cd6c07e170ef
#
_entry.id   a55b9524b265fc6d7d66cd6c07e170ef
#
_cell.length_a   1.000
_cell.length_b   1.000
_cell.length_c   1.000
_cell.angle_alpha   90.00
_cell.angle_beta   90.00
_cell.angle_gamma   90.00
#
_symmetry.space_group_name_H-M   'P 1'
#
loop_
_entity.id
_entity.type
_entity.pdbx_description
1 polymer ?
#
loop_
_entity_poly.entity_id
_entity_poly.type
_entity_poly.pdbx_seq_one_letter_code
_entity_poly.pdbx_strand_id
1 'polypeptide(L)'
;VVFNHIVELFVPVLLFLPRPLRNCAGWLMILFQLHLIVSGNLSFLNYITIIPCLACIDDRFYRRILPKRWWSHIRESTLVCPSKMRFGISYGLLLLVCFLSIAPVTNLLSPDQRMNASFEPLHLVNTYGAFGSVGKIRYEIEVEGTDDRDPLSLEAEWRVYGFYGKPGDLKRRPPFFAPYHHHIDWEIWFASFGSVKGEIWPAFFAAQLLGNEASVLALLRDNPFPDTPPYAIRM
;
A
#
# COMPACT_ATOMS: atom_id res chain seq x y z
N VAL A 1 10.12 13.86 6.28
CA VAL A 1 11.13 13.12 5.50
C VAL A 1 12.22 12.57 6.42
N VAL A 2 13.03 13.40 7.12
CA VAL A 2 14.15 12.93 7.96
C VAL A 2 13.71 11.95 9.05
N PHE A 3 12.63 12.24 9.77
CA PHE A 3 12.07 11.35 10.79
C PHE A 3 11.67 10.00 10.22
N ASN A 4 11.06 9.97 9.03
CA ASN A 4 10.71 8.75 8.30
C ASN A 4 11.96 7.88 8.07
N HIS A 5 13.01 8.46 7.50
CA HIS A 5 14.25 7.73 7.26
C HIS A 5 14.89 7.20 8.54
N ILE A 6 14.85 7.96 9.64
CA ILE A 6 15.37 7.49 10.93
C ILE A 6 14.59 6.25 11.38
N VAL A 7 13.25 6.31 11.36
CA VAL A 7 12.42 5.20 11.85
C VAL A 7 12.49 3.98 10.94
N GLU A 8 12.62 4.14 9.65
CA GLU A 8 12.62 3.02 8.70
C GLU A 8 14.00 2.39 8.50
N LEU A 9 15.08 3.17 8.60
CA LEU A 9 16.43 2.67 8.34
C LEU A 9 17.22 2.33 9.61
N PHE A 10 17.12 3.17 10.65
CA PHE A 10 17.96 3.02 11.85
C PHE A 10 17.25 2.33 13.00
N VAL A 11 15.96 2.63 13.24
CA VAL A 11 15.23 2.04 14.36
C VAL A 11 15.15 0.51 14.28
N PRO A 12 14.97 -0.15 13.12
CA PRO A 12 14.96 -1.61 13.03
C PRO A 12 16.27 -2.26 13.50
N VAL A 13 17.40 -1.61 13.38
CA VAL A 13 18.70 -2.11 13.88
C VAL A 13 18.68 -2.24 15.40
N LEU A 14 17.96 -1.39 16.11
CA LEU A 14 17.82 -1.43 17.57
C LEU A 14 17.09 -2.70 18.06
N LEU A 15 16.38 -3.42 17.20
CA LEU A 15 15.70 -4.68 17.53
C LEU A 15 16.69 -5.78 17.91
N PHE A 16 17.93 -5.73 17.43
CA PHE A 16 19.00 -6.67 17.74
C PHE A 16 19.76 -6.32 19.03
N LEU A 17 19.45 -5.18 19.64
CA LEU A 17 20.10 -4.67 20.85
C LEU A 17 19.38 -5.14 22.13
N PRO A 18 19.95 -4.86 23.33
CA PRO A 18 19.35 -5.24 24.61
C PRO A 18 17.88 -4.77 24.76
N ARG A 19 17.14 -5.51 25.61
CA ARG A 19 15.69 -5.34 25.81
C ARG A 19 15.17 -3.90 25.86
N PRO A 20 15.79 -2.94 26.59
CA PRO A 20 15.27 -1.57 26.64
C PRO A 20 15.23 -0.90 25.27
N LEU A 21 16.30 -1.05 24.49
CA LEU A 21 16.41 -0.45 23.16
C LEU A 21 15.46 -1.14 22.16
N ARG A 22 15.33 -2.47 22.25
CA ARG A 22 14.36 -3.23 21.44
C ARG A 22 12.93 -2.79 21.71
N ASN A 23 12.55 -2.62 22.99
CA ASN A 23 11.22 -2.12 23.35
C ASN A 23 10.98 -0.70 22.83
N CYS A 24 11.98 0.18 22.97
CA CYS A 24 11.92 1.54 22.45
C CYS A 24 11.71 1.53 20.93
N ALA A 25 12.45 0.70 20.21
CA ALA A 25 12.31 0.53 18.76
C ALA A 25 10.91 0.04 18.39
N GLY A 26 10.38 -0.99 19.05
CA GLY A 26 9.04 -1.49 18.81
C GLY A 26 7.97 -0.41 18.97
N TRP A 27 8.05 0.38 20.04
CA TRP A 27 7.12 1.49 20.27
C TRP A 27 7.25 2.60 19.24
N LEU A 28 8.48 2.99 18.88
CA LEU A 28 8.69 4.03 17.85
C LEU A 28 8.13 3.59 16.50
N MET A 29 8.34 2.34 16.11
CA MET A 29 7.79 1.80 14.86
C MET A 29 6.27 1.75 14.89
N ILE A 30 5.65 1.34 16.00
CA ILE A 30 4.18 1.33 16.15
C ILE A 30 3.63 2.76 16.06
N LEU A 31 4.19 3.70 16.82
CA LEU A 31 3.76 5.10 16.80
C LEU A 31 3.90 5.72 15.41
N PHE A 32 4.95 5.37 14.71
CA PHE A 32 5.16 5.81 13.33
C PHE A 32 4.07 5.26 12.40
N GLN A 33 3.74 3.96 12.48
CA GLN A 33 2.66 3.38 11.68
C GLN A 33 1.30 4.01 12.01
N LEU A 34 1.02 4.24 13.29
CA LEU A 34 -0.20 4.95 13.71
C LEU A 34 -0.25 6.38 13.17
N HIS A 35 0.89 7.08 13.17
CA HIS A 35 0.98 8.41 12.55
C HIS A 35 0.66 8.35 11.05
N LEU A 36 1.21 7.38 10.32
CA LEU A 36 0.91 7.20 8.90
C LEU A 36 -0.57 6.89 8.66
N ILE A 37 -1.18 6.02 9.48
CA ILE A 37 -2.62 5.69 9.39
C ILE A 37 -3.48 6.96 9.56
N VAL A 38 -3.15 7.81 10.51
CA VAL A 38 -3.93 9.03 10.79
C VAL A 38 -3.67 10.13 9.77
N SER A 39 -2.47 10.17 9.19
CA SER A 39 -2.06 11.23 8.24
C SER A 39 -2.62 11.04 6.84
N GLY A 40 -3.07 9.84 6.46
CA GLY A 40 -3.56 9.60 5.12
C GLY A 40 -4.13 8.21 4.86
N ASN A 41 -4.59 8.01 3.63
CA ASN A 41 -5.17 6.75 3.16
C ASN A 41 -4.09 5.86 2.54
N LEU A 42 -3.16 5.36 3.35
CA LEU A 42 -1.97 4.64 2.87
C LEU A 42 -2.18 3.14 2.65
N SER A 43 -3.36 2.58 2.91
CA SER A 43 -3.66 1.16 2.74
C SER A 43 -3.60 0.34 4.03
N PHE A 44 -3.95 -0.93 3.92
CA PHE A 44 -3.94 -1.92 5.01
C PHE A 44 -2.53 -2.30 5.49
N LEU A 45 -1.50 -2.03 4.70
CA LEU A 45 -0.11 -2.41 5.00
C LEU A 45 0.38 -1.86 6.33
N ASN A 46 0.01 -0.62 6.66
CA ASN A 46 0.39 0.01 7.94
C ASN A 46 -0.18 -0.75 9.15
N TYR A 47 -1.40 -1.27 9.03
CA TYR A 47 -2.02 -2.09 10.08
C TYR A 47 -1.30 -3.43 10.25
N ILE A 48 -0.95 -4.10 9.14
CA ILE A 48 -0.21 -5.37 9.19
C ILE A 48 1.21 -5.16 9.73
N THR A 49 1.87 -4.06 9.40
CA THR A 49 3.22 -3.74 9.87
C THR A 49 3.28 -3.55 11.39
N ILE A 50 2.18 -3.15 12.04
CA ILE A 50 2.12 -3.06 13.49
C ILE A 50 2.27 -4.44 14.16
N ILE A 51 1.78 -5.52 13.55
CA ILE A 51 1.76 -6.87 14.14
C ILE A 51 3.16 -7.37 14.52
N PRO A 52 4.16 -7.40 13.61
CA PRO A 52 5.51 -7.80 14.00
C PRO A 52 6.17 -6.81 14.98
N CYS A 53 5.82 -5.53 14.94
CA CYS A 53 6.32 -4.56 15.91
C CYS A 53 5.84 -4.84 17.34
N LEU A 54 4.61 -5.33 17.50
CA LEU A 54 4.10 -5.79 18.79
C LEU A 54 4.94 -6.94 19.37
N ALA A 55 5.42 -7.87 18.53
CA ALA A 55 6.27 -8.97 18.96
C ALA A 55 7.66 -8.50 19.48
N CYS A 56 8.07 -7.29 19.20
CA CYS A 56 9.32 -6.71 19.70
C CYS A 56 9.22 -6.22 21.15
N ILE A 57 8.00 -6.06 21.66
CA ILE A 57 7.73 -5.56 23.02
C ILE A 57 7.84 -6.69 24.03
N ASP A 58 8.45 -6.41 25.20
CA ASP A 58 8.67 -7.38 26.27
C ASP A 58 7.33 -7.86 26.89
N ASP A 59 7.26 -9.14 27.20
CA ASP A 59 6.12 -9.78 27.89
C ASP A 59 5.72 -9.09 29.19
N ARG A 60 6.65 -8.41 29.87
CA ARG A 60 6.36 -7.64 31.09
C ARG A 60 5.33 -6.53 30.84
N PHE A 61 5.35 -5.92 29.65
CA PHE A 61 4.36 -4.93 29.26
C PHE A 61 2.99 -5.58 29.10
N TYR A 62 2.93 -6.69 28.38
CA TYR A 62 1.67 -7.42 28.17
C TYR A 62 1.07 -7.95 29.46
N ARG A 63 1.89 -8.43 30.40
CA ARG A 63 1.46 -8.88 31.73
C ARG A 63 0.82 -7.77 32.58
N ARG A 64 1.12 -6.50 32.31
CA ARG A 64 0.50 -5.36 33.00
C ARG A 64 -0.86 -4.98 32.42
N ILE A 65 -1.07 -5.22 31.13
CA ILE A 65 -2.26 -4.75 30.41
C ILE A 65 -3.30 -5.86 30.28
N LEU A 66 -2.84 -7.10 30.00
CA LEU A 66 -3.76 -8.19 29.73
C LEU A 66 -4.32 -8.80 31.03
N PRO A 67 -5.59 -9.20 31.02
CA PRO A 67 -6.23 -9.84 32.17
C PRO A 67 -5.47 -11.12 32.61
N LYS A 68 -5.37 -11.34 33.93
CA LYS A 68 -4.69 -12.53 34.50
C LYS A 68 -5.19 -13.86 33.93
N ARG A 69 -6.49 -13.93 33.59
CA ARG A 69 -7.10 -15.12 32.98
C ARG A 69 -6.43 -15.54 31.66
N TRP A 70 -5.88 -14.61 30.90
CA TRP A 70 -5.23 -14.91 29.63
C TRP A 70 -3.85 -15.54 29.85
N TRP A 71 -3.16 -15.12 30.92
CA TRP A 71 -1.85 -15.65 31.26
C TRP A 71 -1.91 -17.06 31.85
N SER A 72 -2.99 -17.44 32.51
CA SER A 72 -3.19 -18.80 33.04
C SER A 72 -3.26 -19.86 31.94
N HIS A 73 -3.63 -19.47 30.72
CA HIS A 73 -3.69 -20.35 29.55
C HIS A 73 -2.39 -20.37 28.75
N ILE A 74 -1.56 -19.33 28.88
CA ILE A 74 -0.23 -19.30 28.26
C ILE A 74 0.69 -20.11 29.17
N ARG A 75 0.77 -21.42 28.90
CA ARG A 75 1.75 -22.30 29.56
C ARG A 75 3.10 -21.63 29.38
N GLU A 76 3.86 -21.46 30.49
CA GLU A 76 5.26 -21.08 30.41
C GLU A 76 5.92 -22.08 29.46
N SER A 77 6.13 -21.65 28.23
CA SER A 77 6.90 -22.45 27.29
C SER A 77 8.29 -22.48 27.87
N THR A 78 8.59 -23.61 28.55
CA THR A 78 9.95 -23.94 28.89
C THR A 78 10.74 -23.71 27.62
N LEU A 79 11.78 -22.89 27.70
CA LEU A 79 12.71 -22.66 26.61
C LEU A 79 13.23 -24.01 26.17
N VAL A 80 12.55 -24.66 25.25
CA VAL A 80 13.01 -25.91 24.67
C VAL A 80 14.25 -25.54 23.88
N CYS A 81 15.40 -25.96 24.36
CA CYS A 81 16.64 -25.80 23.61
C CYS A 81 16.41 -26.39 22.22
N PRO A 82 16.58 -25.58 21.15
CA PRO A 82 16.34 -26.06 19.80
C PRO A 82 17.24 -27.29 19.55
N SER A 83 16.66 -28.34 19.00
CA SER A 83 17.44 -29.54 18.63
C SER A 83 18.53 -29.11 17.61
N LYS A 84 19.66 -29.86 17.61
CA LYS A 84 20.76 -29.63 16.65
C LYS A 84 20.26 -29.58 15.20
N MET A 85 19.25 -30.38 14.89
CA MET A 85 18.61 -30.39 13.56
C MET A 85 17.89 -29.07 13.27
N ARG A 86 17.10 -28.53 14.20
CA ARG A 86 16.43 -27.21 14.04
C ARG A 86 17.43 -26.10 13.84
N PHE A 87 18.54 -26.16 14.61
CA PHE A 87 19.62 -25.19 14.49
C PHE A 87 20.27 -25.26 13.08
N GLY A 88 20.59 -26.48 12.62
CA GLY A 88 21.13 -26.69 11.27
C GLY A 88 20.20 -26.19 10.16
N ILE A 89 18.89 -26.48 10.25
CA ILE A 89 17.90 -25.98 9.28
C ILE A 89 17.85 -24.45 9.30
N SER A 90 17.82 -23.83 10.48
CA SER A 90 17.77 -22.37 10.60
C SER A 90 19.03 -21.70 10.02
N TYR A 91 20.21 -22.27 10.24
CA TYR A 91 21.44 -21.76 9.60
C TYR A 91 21.46 -21.97 8.11
N GLY A 92 21.00 -23.12 7.61
CA GLY A 92 20.88 -23.37 6.18
C GLY A 92 19.96 -22.38 5.50
N LEU A 93 18.79 -22.09 6.10
CA LEU A 93 17.87 -21.08 5.62
C LEU A 93 18.46 -19.67 5.66
N LEU A 94 19.16 -19.32 6.76
CA LEU A 94 19.82 -18.04 6.86
C LEU A 94 20.85 -17.83 5.74
N LEU A 95 21.71 -18.82 5.50
CA LEU A 95 22.72 -18.77 4.45
C LEU A 95 22.07 -18.67 3.06
N LEU A 96 21.00 -19.43 2.82
CA LEU A 96 20.24 -19.37 1.58
C LEU A 96 19.65 -17.96 1.36
N VAL A 97 18.98 -17.40 2.37
CA VAL A 97 18.40 -16.05 2.30
C VAL A 97 19.49 -15.01 2.08
N CYS A 98 20.62 -15.08 2.80
CA CYS A 98 21.74 -14.17 2.59
C CYS A 98 22.29 -14.25 1.16
N PHE A 99 22.45 -15.45 0.61
CA PHE A 99 22.91 -15.64 -0.77
C PHE A 99 21.91 -15.07 -1.78
N LEU A 100 20.64 -15.38 -1.65
CA LEU A 100 19.58 -14.88 -2.53
C LEU A 100 19.39 -13.36 -2.42
N SER A 101 19.71 -12.75 -1.27
CA SER A 101 19.60 -11.31 -1.04
C SER A 101 20.65 -10.49 -1.81
N ILE A 102 21.69 -11.11 -2.35
CA ILE A 102 22.71 -10.41 -3.15
C ILE A 102 22.06 -9.70 -4.34
N ALA A 103 21.17 -10.36 -5.07
CA ALA A 103 20.50 -9.78 -6.23
C ALA A 103 19.58 -8.59 -5.89
N PRO A 104 18.67 -8.67 -4.89
CA PRO A 104 17.93 -7.50 -4.41
C PRO A 104 18.80 -6.35 -3.91
N VAL A 105 19.93 -6.63 -3.22
CA VAL A 105 20.83 -5.59 -2.74
C VAL A 105 21.55 -4.90 -3.92
N THR A 106 22.02 -5.64 -4.91
CA THR A 106 22.61 -5.05 -6.12
C THR A 106 21.59 -4.23 -6.90
N ASN A 107 20.33 -4.68 -6.97
CA ASN A 107 19.25 -3.92 -7.56
C ASN A 107 18.98 -2.61 -6.79
N LEU A 108 19.00 -2.65 -5.46
CA LEU A 108 18.83 -1.45 -4.61
C LEU A 108 19.91 -0.38 -4.85
N LEU A 109 21.12 -0.82 -5.19
CA LEU A 109 22.24 0.09 -5.49
C LEU A 109 22.28 0.54 -6.96
N SER A 110 21.41 -0.01 -7.81
CA SER A 110 21.33 0.35 -9.23
C SER A 110 20.58 1.67 -9.44
N PRO A 111 20.98 2.50 -10.41
CA PRO A 111 20.19 3.66 -10.82
C PRO A 111 18.86 3.26 -11.49
N ASP A 112 18.79 2.07 -12.11
CA ASP A 112 17.60 1.53 -12.78
C ASP A 112 17.01 0.38 -11.96
N GLN A 113 16.38 0.72 -10.84
CA GLN A 113 15.82 -0.27 -9.93
C GLN A 113 14.58 -0.96 -10.52
N ARG A 114 14.57 -2.29 -10.46
CA ARG A 114 13.36 -3.07 -10.71
C ARG A 114 12.57 -3.16 -9.41
N MET A 115 11.32 -2.70 -9.47
CA MET A 115 10.39 -2.78 -8.35
C MET A 115 9.44 -3.97 -8.52
N ASN A 116 8.97 -4.50 -7.38
CA ASN A 116 8.01 -5.62 -7.34
C ASN A 116 8.48 -6.82 -8.18
N ALA A 117 9.78 -7.12 -8.12
CA ALA A 117 10.41 -8.18 -8.90
C ALA A 117 11.04 -9.23 -7.99
N SER A 118 10.97 -10.48 -8.41
CA SER A 118 11.77 -11.59 -7.89
C SER A 118 12.95 -11.86 -8.81
N PHE A 119 14.09 -12.18 -8.20
CA PHE A 119 15.34 -12.49 -8.92
C PHE A 119 15.66 -13.99 -8.90
N GLU A 120 14.77 -14.80 -8.31
CA GLU A 120 14.95 -16.23 -8.19
C GLU A 120 13.59 -16.97 -8.28
N PRO A 121 13.59 -18.25 -8.73
CA PRO A 121 12.34 -18.97 -9.04
C PRO A 121 11.48 -19.32 -7.83
N LEU A 122 12.04 -19.33 -6.61
CA LEU A 122 11.32 -19.68 -5.39
C LEU A 122 10.60 -18.49 -4.75
N HIS A 123 10.85 -17.27 -5.25
CA HIS A 123 10.26 -16.02 -4.74
C HIS A 123 10.47 -15.80 -3.24
N LEU A 124 11.59 -16.29 -2.68
CA LEU A 124 11.90 -16.17 -1.25
C LEU A 124 12.40 -14.79 -0.86
N VAL A 125 13.13 -14.13 -1.77
CA VAL A 125 13.70 -12.79 -1.54
C VAL A 125 13.37 -11.91 -2.74
N ASN A 126 12.69 -10.79 -2.49
CA ASN A 126 12.12 -9.96 -3.53
C ASN A 126 12.40 -8.48 -3.27
N THR A 127 12.24 -7.66 -4.29
CA THR A 127 12.17 -6.21 -4.14
C THR A 127 10.72 -5.77 -4.13
N TYR A 128 10.31 -5.06 -3.09
CA TYR A 128 8.99 -4.47 -2.98
C TYR A 128 9.09 -2.96 -2.80
N GLY A 129 8.22 -2.26 -3.47
CA GLY A 129 8.05 -0.83 -3.29
C GLY A 129 6.85 -0.36 -4.08
N ALA A 130 6.05 0.52 -3.50
CA ALA A 130 4.92 1.12 -4.20
C ALA A 130 5.43 1.98 -5.37
N PHE A 131 6.60 2.62 -5.18
CA PHE A 131 7.18 3.55 -6.15
C PHE A 131 8.70 3.39 -6.19
N GLY A 132 9.27 3.31 -7.39
CA GLY A 132 10.72 3.34 -7.58
C GLY A 132 11.32 4.73 -7.37
N SER A 133 10.54 5.77 -7.65
CA SER A 133 10.91 7.17 -7.43
C SER A 133 9.65 8.01 -7.19
N VAL A 134 9.82 9.13 -6.50
CA VAL A 134 8.73 10.11 -6.26
C VAL A 134 9.09 11.41 -6.96
N GLY A 135 8.33 11.76 -7.98
CA GLY A 135 8.47 13.04 -8.70
C GLY A 135 7.87 14.21 -7.93
N LYS A 136 8.21 15.44 -8.35
CA LYS A 136 7.62 16.67 -7.81
C LYS A 136 6.27 17.02 -8.44
N ILE A 137 6.00 16.50 -9.62
CA ILE A 137 4.78 16.77 -10.38
C ILE A 137 3.97 15.48 -10.37
N ARG A 138 2.69 15.62 -10.06
CA ARG A 138 1.74 14.54 -10.12
C ARG A 138 0.62 14.90 -11.09
N TYR A 139 0.38 14.02 -12.03
CA TYR A 139 -0.78 14.12 -12.92
C TYR A 139 -1.91 13.28 -12.33
N GLU A 140 -3.13 13.80 -12.41
CA GLU A 140 -4.35 13.07 -12.04
C GLU A 140 -5.18 12.84 -13.30
N ILE A 141 -5.69 11.62 -13.45
CA ILE A 141 -6.58 11.29 -14.56
C ILE A 141 -7.98 11.74 -14.18
N GLU A 142 -8.57 12.63 -14.97
CA GLU A 142 -9.98 12.98 -14.88
C GLU A 142 -10.76 12.21 -15.95
N VAL A 143 -11.89 11.63 -15.54
CA VAL A 143 -12.79 10.91 -16.43
C VAL A 143 -13.96 11.82 -16.69
N GLU A 144 -14.16 12.20 -17.94
CA GLU A 144 -15.17 13.14 -18.34
C GLU A 144 -16.04 12.55 -19.45
N GLY A 145 -17.32 12.89 -19.40
CA GLY A 145 -18.28 12.58 -20.46
C GLY A 145 -18.88 13.82 -21.06
N THR A 146 -19.39 13.71 -22.29
CA THR A 146 -20.17 14.74 -22.97
C THR A 146 -21.38 14.12 -23.67
N ASP A 147 -22.47 14.83 -23.69
CA ASP A 147 -23.66 14.55 -24.51
C ASP A 147 -23.66 15.29 -25.85
N ASP A 148 -22.65 16.14 -26.11
CA ASP A 148 -22.47 16.79 -27.41
C ASP A 148 -22.16 15.78 -28.51
N ARG A 149 -22.83 15.88 -29.63
CA ARG A 149 -22.63 15.01 -30.81
C ARG A 149 -21.32 15.29 -31.56
N ASP A 150 -20.74 16.46 -31.35
CA ASP A 150 -19.42 16.83 -31.85
C ASP A 150 -18.43 17.00 -30.66
N PRO A 151 -17.89 15.91 -30.14
CA PRO A 151 -16.98 15.95 -28.98
C PRO A 151 -15.64 16.62 -29.28
N LEU A 152 -15.33 16.90 -30.55
CA LEU A 152 -14.09 17.60 -30.95
C LEU A 152 -14.29 19.12 -31.05
N SER A 153 -15.52 19.60 -30.94
CA SER A 153 -15.84 21.04 -30.91
C SER A 153 -15.21 21.69 -29.67
N LEU A 154 -14.70 22.89 -29.81
CA LEU A 154 -14.21 23.72 -28.69
C LEU A 154 -15.34 24.15 -27.74
N GLU A 155 -16.60 24.10 -28.21
CA GLU A 155 -17.78 24.44 -27.42
C GLU A 155 -18.38 23.24 -26.68
N ALA A 156 -17.87 22.01 -26.90
CA ALA A 156 -18.38 20.81 -26.26
C ALA A 156 -18.24 20.89 -24.74
N GLU A 157 -19.36 20.70 -24.04
CA GLU A 157 -19.41 20.71 -22.58
C GLU A 157 -19.04 19.34 -22.02
N TRP A 158 -17.96 19.29 -21.25
CA TRP A 158 -17.48 18.09 -20.62
C TRP A 158 -17.79 18.10 -19.13
N ARG A 159 -18.35 17.00 -18.60
CA ARG A 159 -18.75 16.84 -17.21
C ARG A 159 -17.97 15.71 -16.57
N VAL A 160 -17.37 15.98 -15.40
CA VAL A 160 -16.48 15.06 -14.68
C VAL A 160 -17.27 14.03 -13.90
N TYR A 161 -16.90 12.75 -14.00
CA TYR A 161 -17.37 11.70 -13.13
C TYR A 161 -16.71 11.79 -11.74
N GLY A 162 -17.52 11.75 -10.69
CA GLY A 162 -17.03 11.81 -9.32
C GLY A 162 -16.64 10.46 -8.77
N PHE A 163 -15.48 10.39 -8.11
CA PHE A 163 -14.99 9.21 -7.42
C PHE A 163 -15.13 9.35 -5.90
N TYR A 164 -15.21 8.23 -5.17
CA TYR A 164 -15.34 8.25 -3.72
C TYR A 164 -14.06 8.72 -3.02
N GLY A 165 -12.93 8.14 -3.34
CA GLY A 165 -11.65 8.34 -2.66
C GLY A 165 -10.57 9.06 -3.48
N LYS A 166 -10.67 9.00 -4.82
CA LYS A 166 -9.69 9.65 -5.69
C LYS A 166 -9.73 11.18 -5.51
N PRO A 167 -8.57 11.86 -5.44
CA PRO A 167 -8.50 13.31 -5.55
C PRO A 167 -9.09 13.80 -6.87
N GLY A 168 -9.78 14.93 -6.85
CA GLY A 168 -10.40 15.54 -8.01
C GLY A 168 -10.81 16.96 -7.68
N ASP A 169 -11.99 17.18 -7.12
CA ASP A 169 -12.47 18.50 -6.70
C ASP A 169 -11.59 19.09 -5.59
N LEU A 170 -10.88 20.18 -5.91
CA LEU A 170 -10.00 20.90 -4.98
C LEU A 170 -10.73 21.52 -3.78
N LYS A 171 -12.05 21.72 -3.89
CA LYS A 171 -12.88 22.26 -2.82
C LYS A 171 -13.38 21.16 -1.85
N ARG A 172 -13.22 19.90 -2.22
CA ARG A 172 -13.66 18.78 -1.43
C ARG A 172 -12.54 18.29 -0.51
N ARG A 173 -12.85 18.16 0.79
CA ARG A 173 -11.95 17.49 1.73
C ARG A 173 -11.81 16.01 1.33
N PRO A 174 -10.60 15.46 1.15
CA PRO A 174 -10.40 14.04 0.91
C PRO A 174 -11.03 13.20 2.02
N PRO A 175 -11.85 12.18 1.69
CA PRO A 175 -12.45 11.31 2.70
C PRO A 175 -11.40 10.37 3.29
N PHE A 176 -11.63 9.91 4.51
CA PHE A 176 -10.86 8.84 5.11
C PHE A 176 -11.56 7.51 4.84
N PHE A 177 -10.90 6.58 4.15
CA PHE A 177 -11.44 5.27 3.76
C PHE A 177 -10.50 4.10 4.01
N ALA A 178 -9.24 4.35 4.41
CA ALA A 178 -8.33 3.27 4.80
C ALA A 178 -8.93 2.45 5.97
N PRO A 179 -8.70 1.13 6.04
CA PRO A 179 -7.74 0.35 5.24
C PRO A 179 -8.23 -0.13 3.87
N TYR A 180 -9.50 0.06 3.53
CA TYR A 180 -10.12 -0.47 2.32
C TYR A 180 -10.26 0.63 1.26
N HIS A 181 -9.57 0.45 0.14
CA HIS A 181 -9.67 1.36 -1.00
C HIS A 181 -10.80 0.91 -1.92
N HIS A 182 -11.53 1.88 -2.48
CA HIS A 182 -12.42 1.62 -3.60
C HIS A 182 -11.59 1.17 -4.79
N HIS A 183 -11.91 0.02 -5.37
CA HIS A 183 -11.06 -0.62 -6.37
C HIS A 183 -10.81 0.28 -7.58
N ILE A 184 -11.88 0.86 -8.14
CA ILE A 184 -11.75 1.74 -9.32
C ILE A 184 -10.95 3.02 -9.03
N ASP A 185 -11.11 3.61 -7.84
CA ASP A 185 -10.34 4.78 -7.41
C ASP A 185 -8.84 4.46 -7.33
N TRP A 186 -8.53 3.25 -6.85
CA TRP A 186 -7.15 2.76 -6.73
C TRP A 186 -6.53 2.50 -8.10
N GLU A 187 -7.26 1.84 -9.01
CA GLU A 187 -6.81 1.56 -10.37
C GLU A 187 -6.50 2.85 -11.16
N ILE A 188 -7.40 3.85 -11.11
CA ILE A 188 -7.17 5.14 -11.77
C ILE A 188 -5.98 5.88 -11.15
N TRP A 189 -5.83 5.79 -9.82
CA TRP A 189 -4.69 6.39 -9.15
C TRP A 189 -3.36 5.76 -9.60
N PHE A 190 -3.32 4.44 -9.77
CA PHE A 190 -2.14 3.75 -10.31
C PHE A 190 -1.90 4.08 -11.78
N ALA A 191 -2.94 4.14 -12.60
CA ALA A 191 -2.82 4.48 -14.01
C ALA A 191 -2.20 5.87 -14.24
N SER A 192 -2.30 6.78 -13.26
CA SER A 192 -1.66 8.11 -13.33
C SER A 192 -0.12 8.06 -13.25
N PHE A 193 0.49 6.96 -12.81
CA PHE A 193 1.96 6.78 -12.80
C PHE A 193 2.51 6.25 -14.11
N GLY A 194 1.67 5.66 -14.94
CA GLY A 194 2.01 5.09 -16.24
C GLY A 194 1.39 5.86 -17.38
N SER A 195 1.23 5.17 -18.50
CA SER A 195 0.43 5.66 -19.62
C SER A 195 -0.90 4.92 -19.64
N VAL A 196 -1.99 5.65 -19.52
CA VAL A 196 -3.37 5.10 -19.70
C VAL A 196 -3.50 4.33 -21.02
N LYS A 197 -2.74 4.73 -22.04
CA LYS A 197 -2.71 4.06 -23.35
C LYS A 197 -2.08 2.66 -23.35
N GLY A 198 -1.29 2.33 -22.31
CA GLY A 198 -0.68 1.01 -22.15
C GLY A 198 -1.56 -0.01 -21.44
N GLU A 199 -2.63 0.45 -20.80
CA GLU A 199 -3.54 -0.39 -20.03
C GLU A 199 -4.83 -0.68 -20.82
N ILE A 200 -5.34 -1.90 -20.73
CA ILE A 200 -6.56 -2.30 -21.46
C ILE A 200 -7.83 -1.91 -20.69
N TRP A 201 -7.80 -1.97 -19.36
CA TRP A 201 -8.97 -1.76 -18.52
C TRP A 201 -9.63 -0.35 -18.65
N PRO A 202 -8.89 0.77 -18.90
CA PRO A 202 -9.53 2.08 -19.05
C PRO A 202 -10.47 2.14 -20.26
N ALA A 203 -10.11 1.43 -21.34
CA ALA A 203 -10.98 1.34 -22.51
C ALA A 203 -12.28 0.57 -22.19
N PHE A 204 -12.20 -0.54 -21.44
CA PHE A 204 -13.38 -1.24 -20.98
C PHE A 204 -14.22 -0.40 -20.02
N PHE A 205 -13.59 0.32 -19.13
CA PHE A 205 -14.27 1.21 -18.20
C PHE A 205 -15.03 2.32 -18.95
N ALA A 206 -14.37 2.97 -19.92
CA ALA A 206 -15.01 3.97 -20.78
C ALA A 206 -16.18 3.38 -21.57
N ALA A 207 -16.04 2.17 -22.12
CA ALA A 207 -17.12 1.49 -22.84
C ALA A 207 -18.34 1.22 -21.95
N GLN A 208 -18.14 0.84 -20.69
CA GLN A 208 -19.20 0.61 -19.72
C GLN A 208 -19.89 1.93 -19.30
N LEU A 209 -19.13 3.03 -19.20
CA LEU A 209 -19.70 4.36 -18.95
C LEU A 209 -20.54 4.84 -20.15
N LEU A 210 -20.09 4.61 -21.38
CA LEU A 210 -20.86 4.88 -22.60
C LEU A 210 -22.16 4.07 -22.66
N GLY A 211 -22.18 2.86 -22.10
CA GLY A 211 -23.36 2.02 -21.97
C GLY A 211 -24.25 2.37 -20.78
N ASN A 212 -23.85 3.32 -19.95
CA ASN A 212 -24.50 3.67 -18.68
C ASN A 212 -24.74 2.44 -17.77
N GLU A 213 -23.76 1.51 -17.74
CA GLU A 213 -23.86 0.23 -17.05
C GLU A 213 -24.00 0.42 -15.54
N ALA A 214 -25.14 0.02 -14.98
CA ALA A 214 -25.50 0.29 -13.58
C ALA A 214 -24.48 -0.25 -12.57
N SER A 215 -23.86 -1.40 -12.87
CA SER A 215 -22.86 -2.03 -12.01
C SER A 215 -21.57 -1.18 -11.90
N VAL A 216 -21.18 -0.52 -12.97
CA VAL A 216 -20.01 0.35 -13.03
C VAL A 216 -20.32 1.72 -12.44
N LEU A 217 -21.51 2.26 -12.73
CA LEU A 217 -21.96 3.53 -12.14
C LEU A 217 -22.06 3.47 -10.62
N ALA A 218 -22.42 2.32 -10.06
CA ALA A 218 -22.45 2.10 -8.60
C ALA A 218 -21.05 2.19 -7.93
N LEU A 219 -19.97 2.08 -8.69
CA LEU A 219 -18.60 2.26 -8.20
C LEU A 219 -18.20 3.75 -8.12
N LEU A 220 -18.97 4.62 -8.73
CA LEU A 220 -18.74 6.06 -8.76
C LEU A 220 -19.60 6.78 -7.72
N ARG A 221 -19.08 7.88 -7.19
CA ARG A 221 -19.83 8.74 -6.29
C ARG A 221 -20.87 9.58 -7.03
N ASP A 222 -20.44 10.19 -8.13
CA ASP A 222 -21.27 11.10 -8.90
C ASP A 222 -21.28 10.67 -10.37
N ASN A 223 -22.48 10.46 -10.90
CA ASN A 223 -22.72 10.25 -12.32
C ASN A 223 -23.35 11.53 -12.92
N PRO A 224 -22.66 12.25 -13.82
CA PRO A 224 -23.22 13.45 -14.46
C PRO A 224 -24.25 13.16 -15.55
N PHE A 225 -24.51 11.87 -15.87
CA PHE A 225 -25.42 11.39 -16.90
C PHE A 225 -26.43 10.37 -16.37
N PRO A 226 -27.30 10.73 -15.39
CA PRO A 226 -28.18 9.76 -14.75
C PRO A 226 -29.28 9.22 -15.67
N ASP A 227 -29.77 10.05 -16.60
CA ASP A 227 -30.95 9.73 -17.40
C ASP A 227 -30.59 9.17 -18.79
N THR A 228 -29.54 9.68 -19.39
CA THR A 228 -29.07 9.31 -20.74
C THR A 228 -27.57 9.10 -20.75
N PRO A 229 -27.09 8.05 -21.44
CA PRO A 229 -25.66 7.81 -21.52
C PRO A 229 -24.96 8.95 -22.28
N PRO A 230 -23.69 9.25 -21.95
CA PRO A 230 -22.90 10.24 -22.67
C PRO A 230 -22.63 9.80 -24.12
N TYR A 231 -22.42 10.75 -25.00
CA TYR A 231 -22.05 10.48 -26.38
C TYR A 231 -20.58 10.10 -26.52
N ALA A 232 -19.70 10.71 -25.69
CA ALA A 232 -18.28 10.40 -25.69
C ALA A 232 -17.70 10.47 -24.27
N ILE A 233 -16.62 9.72 -24.06
CA ILE A 233 -15.82 9.71 -22.83
C ILE A 233 -14.37 10.05 -23.18
N ARG A 234 -13.71 10.85 -22.31
CA ARG A 234 -12.26 11.08 -22.36
C ARG A 234 -11.64 10.90 -20.98
N MET A 235 -10.31 10.60 -20.97
CA MET A 235 -9.49 10.45 -19.78
C MET A 235 -8.15 11.14 -19.99
#